data_cb905d474138153f2497e74640455745
#
_entry.id   cb905d474138153f2497e74640455745
#
_cell.length_a   1.000
_cell.length_b   1.000
_cell.length_c   1.000
_cell.angle_alpha   90.00
_cell.angle_beta   90.00
_cell.angle_gamma   90.00
#
_symmetry.space_group_name_H-M   'P 1'
#
loop_
_entity.id
_entity.type
_entity.pdbx_description
1 polymer ?
#
loop_
_entity_poly.entity_id
_entity_poly.type
_entity_poly.pdbx_seq_one_letter_code
_entity_poly.pdbx_strand_id
1 'polypeptide(L)' 'MTVENKVKRVIAQKIPEIDIEDVIPEASLIEDLGADSLTIVELIMSMEEIFEIEIDGDDAEKLVTVQDAIDFIKSKF' A
#
# COMPACT_ATOMS: atom_id res chain seq x y z
N MET A 1 12.14 -5.30 11.14
CA MET A 1 10.92 -4.57 10.79
C MET A 1 9.92 -5.53 10.16
N THR A 2 8.67 -5.44 10.55
CA THR A 2 7.63 -6.34 10.04
C THR A 2 7.17 -5.91 8.65
N VAL A 3 6.52 -6.84 7.93
CA VAL A 3 5.91 -6.53 6.64
C VAL A 3 4.87 -5.42 6.81
N GLU A 4 4.05 -5.50 7.85
CA GLU A 4 3.05 -4.48 8.12
C GLU A 4 3.65 -3.08 8.25
N ASN A 5 4.73 -2.95 9.00
CA ASN A 5 5.38 -1.66 9.19
C ASN A 5 6.01 -1.15 7.91
N LYS A 6 6.59 -2.02 7.10
CA LYS A 6 7.15 -1.62 5.81
C LYS A 6 6.08 -1.11 4.87
N VAL A 7 4.95 -1.81 4.78
CA VAL A 7 3.82 -1.40 3.94
C VAL A 7 3.31 -0.04 4.39
N LYS A 8 3.10 0.13 5.69
CA LYS A 8 2.61 1.40 6.24
C LYS A 8 3.55 2.56 5.92
N ARG A 9 4.86 2.34 6.03
CA ARG A 9 5.84 3.38 5.72
C ARG A 9 5.82 3.77 4.25
N VAL A 10 5.71 2.79 3.36
CA VAL A 10 5.64 3.07 1.93
C VAL A 10 4.41 3.92 1.63
N ILE A 11 3.27 3.56 2.20
CA ILE A 11 2.03 4.31 2.00
C ILE A 11 2.19 5.75 2.51
N ALA A 12 2.73 5.92 3.71
CA ALA A 12 2.91 7.25 4.29
C ALA A 12 3.89 8.11 3.47
N GLN A 13 4.88 7.50 2.84
CA GLN A 13 5.84 8.22 2.00
C GLN A 13 5.26 8.65 0.67
N LYS A 14 4.36 7.86 0.10
CA LYS A 14 3.84 8.11 -1.24
C LYS A 14 2.59 8.98 -1.28
N ILE A 15 1.82 8.99 -0.19
CA ILE A 15 0.62 9.82 -0.12
C ILE A 15 0.96 11.09 0.65
N PRO A 16 0.88 12.27 0.01
CA PRO A 16 1.22 13.53 0.69
C PRO A 16 0.21 13.88 1.79
N GLU A 17 0.69 14.65 2.76
CA GLU A 17 -0.15 15.22 3.83
C GLU A 17 -0.75 14.22 4.81
N ILE A 18 -0.26 12.97 4.84
CA ILE A 18 -0.66 12.02 5.87
C ILE A 18 0.54 11.58 6.70
N ASP A 19 0.29 11.20 7.93
CA ASP A 19 1.29 10.63 8.82
C ASP A 19 1.14 9.12 8.87
N ILE A 20 2.20 8.44 9.29
CA ILE A 20 2.14 6.99 9.42
C ILE A 20 1.04 6.55 10.40
N GLU A 21 0.70 7.40 11.36
CA GLU A 21 -0.37 7.14 12.32
C GLU A 21 -1.74 7.08 11.67
N ASP A 22 -1.91 7.74 10.53
CA ASP A 22 -3.15 7.72 9.77
C ASP A 22 -3.32 6.44 8.95
N VAL A 23 -2.22 5.71 8.76
CA VAL A 23 -2.21 4.49 7.94
C VAL A 23 -2.64 3.32 8.81
N ILE A 24 -3.95 3.22 9.03
CA ILE A 24 -4.54 2.15 9.82
C ILE A 24 -5.13 1.08 8.89
N PRO A 25 -5.24 -0.18 9.35
CA PRO A 25 -5.69 -1.27 8.48
C PRO A 25 -7.03 -1.06 7.79
N GLU A 26 -7.98 -0.42 8.47
CA GLU A 26 -9.32 -0.19 7.93
C GLU A 26 -9.39 0.96 6.94
N ALA A 27 -8.36 1.79 6.85
CA ALA A 27 -8.40 2.97 6.00
C ALA A 27 -8.39 2.59 4.52
N SER A 28 -9.27 3.23 3.75
CA SER A 28 -9.27 3.11 2.30
C SER A 28 -8.16 3.98 1.73
N LEU A 29 -7.38 3.42 0.82
CA LEU A 29 -6.28 4.16 0.21
C LEU A 29 -6.77 5.40 -0.54
N ILE A 30 -7.88 5.28 -1.25
CA ILE A 30 -8.44 6.38 -2.04
C ILE A 30 -9.33 7.27 -1.20
N GLU A 31 -10.32 6.70 -0.51
CA GLU A 31 -11.33 7.49 0.19
C GLU A 31 -10.83 8.12 1.49
N ASP A 32 -10.07 7.37 2.27
CA ASP A 32 -9.61 7.86 3.59
C ASP A 32 -8.26 8.55 3.52
N LEU A 33 -7.35 8.04 2.71
CA LEU A 33 -5.98 8.57 2.63
C LEU A 33 -5.76 9.50 1.44
N GLY A 34 -6.73 9.58 0.54
CA GLY A 34 -6.67 10.54 -0.56
C GLY A 34 -5.76 10.15 -1.73
N ALA A 35 -5.42 8.88 -1.86
CA ALA A 35 -4.62 8.44 -3.00
C ALA A 35 -5.44 8.49 -4.29
N ASP A 36 -4.82 8.97 -5.36
CA ASP A 36 -5.42 8.91 -6.68
C ASP A 36 -4.83 7.74 -7.47
N SER A 37 -5.27 7.57 -8.71
CA SER A 37 -4.82 6.45 -9.54
C SER A 37 -3.30 6.45 -9.73
N LEU A 38 -2.70 7.62 -9.92
CA LEU A 38 -1.26 7.73 -10.10
C LEU A 38 -0.52 7.35 -8.82
N THR A 39 -1.02 7.80 -7.67
CA THR A 39 -0.42 7.46 -6.38
C THR A 39 -0.49 5.96 -6.12
N ILE A 40 -1.60 5.32 -6.47
CA ILE A 40 -1.75 3.87 -6.34
C ILE A 40 -0.70 3.14 -7.19
N VAL A 41 -0.50 3.59 -8.43
CA VAL A 41 0.54 3.00 -9.29
C VAL A 41 1.92 3.14 -8.67
N GLU A 42 2.22 4.31 -8.12
CA GLU A 42 3.50 4.55 -7.46
C GLU A 42 3.69 3.67 -6.22
N LEU A 43 2.63 3.48 -5.44
CA LEU A 43 2.64 2.58 -4.28
C LEU A 43 2.97 1.16 -4.70
N ILE A 44 2.30 0.68 -5.74
CA ILE A 44 2.49 -0.68 -6.24
C ILE A 44 3.93 -0.87 -6.72
N MET A 45 4.45 0.07 -7.49
CA MET A 45 5.83 0.01 -7.98
C MET A 45 6.84 -0.01 -6.83
N SER A 46 6.61 0.81 -5.82
CA SER A 46 7.48 0.85 -4.65
C SER A 46 7.46 -0.47 -3.88
N MET A 47 6.28 -1.05 -3.72
CA MET A 47 6.15 -2.33 -3.04
C MET A 47 6.82 -3.46 -3.81
N GLU A 48 6.71 -3.45 -5.14
CA GLU A 48 7.38 -4.43 -5.98
C GLU A 48 8.91 -4.38 -5.80
N GLU A 49 9.46 -3.17 -5.74
CA GLU A 49 10.89 -3.00 -5.53
C GLU A 49 11.34 -3.41 -4.13
N ILE A 50 10.62 -2.94 -3.11
CA ILE A 50 11.01 -3.15 -1.72
C ILE A 50 10.91 -4.62 -1.32
N PHE A 51 9.87 -5.30 -1.76
CA PHE A 51 9.63 -6.69 -1.40
C PHE A 51 10.10 -7.68 -2.46
N GLU A 52 10.57 -7.19 -3.59
CA GLU A 52 11.05 -8.02 -4.71
C GLU A 52 9.99 -9.01 -5.19
N ILE A 53 8.78 -8.50 -5.41
CA ILE A 53 7.63 -9.28 -5.88
C ILE A 53 7.03 -8.64 -7.12
N GLU A 54 6.17 -9.36 -7.80
CA GLU A 54 5.40 -8.83 -8.92
C GLU A 54 3.95 -8.68 -8.52
N ILE A 55 3.35 -7.55 -8.89
CA ILE A 55 1.94 -7.26 -8.65
C ILE A 55 1.31 -6.96 -10.00
N ASP A 56 0.44 -7.82 -10.49
CA ASP A 56 -0.22 -7.59 -11.77
C ASP A 56 -1.44 -6.65 -11.63
N GLY A 57 -2.02 -6.26 -12.76
CA GLY A 57 -3.14 -5.32 -12.75
C GLY A 57 -4.37 -5.82 -12.01
N ASP A 58 -4.64 -7.12 -12.12
CA ASP A 58 -5.80 -7.71 -11.43
C ASP A 58 -5.61 -7.66 -9.91
N ASP A 59 -4.42 -7.96 -9.44
CA ASP A 59 -4.10 -7.90 -8.02
C ASP A 59 -4.13 -6.46 -7.51
N ALA A 60 -3.63 -5.53 -8.34
CA ALA A 60 -3.63 -4.11 -7.97
C ALA A 60 -5.04 -3.58 -7.75
N GLU A 61 -6.00 -4.02 -8.53
CA GLU A 61 -7.39 -3.59 -8.39
C GLU A 61 -8.03 -4.03 -7.08
N LYS A 62 -7.50 -5.07 -6.45
CA LYS A 62 -8.01 -5.58 -5.18
C LYS A 62 -7.45 -4.84 -3.97
N LEU A 63 -6.48 -3.98 -4.16
CA LEU A 63 -5.84 -3.24 -3.07
C LEU A 63 -6.66 -1.99 -2.74
N VAL A 64 -7.73 -2.17 -1.99
CA VAL A 64 -8.64 -1.09 -1.62
C VAL A 64 -8.25 -0.44 -0.29
N THR A 65 -7.96 -1.26 0.72
CA THR A 65 -7.58 -0.78 2.04
C THR A 65 -6.13 -1.07 2.35
N VAL A 66 -5.63 -0.45 3.43
CA VAL A 66 -4.29 -0.74 3.94
C VAL A 66 -4.15 -2.23 4.26
N GLN A 67 -5.18 -2.81 4.88
CA GLN A 67 -5.16 -4.23 5.24
C GLN A 67 -5.05 -5.11 3.99
N ASP A 68 -5.75 -4.76 2.91
CA ASP A 68 -5.66 -5.49 1.65
C ASP A 68 -4.22 -5.54 1.14
N ALA A 69 -3.53 -4.40 1.20
CA ALA A 69 -2.13 -4.32 0.78
C ALA A 69 -1.23 -5.19 1.66
N ILE A 70 -1.43 -5.13 2.96
CA ILE A 70 -0.65 -5.93 3.91
C ILE A 70 -0.87 -7.42 3.65
N ASP A 71 -2.12 -7.84 3.52
CA ASP A 71 -2.46 -9.25 3.29
C ASP A 71 -1.89 -9.76 1.98
N PHE A 72 -1.96 -8.94 0.92
CA PHE A 72 -1.40 -9.31 -0.37
C PHE A 72 0.10 -9.55 -0.29
N ILE A 73 0.83 -8.62 0.34
CA ILE A 73 2.28 -8.75 0.48
C ILE A 73 2.63 -9.99 1.32
N LYS A 74 1.92 -10.20 2.42
CA LYS A 74 2.15 -11.38 3.27
C LYS A 74 1.93 -12.68 2.52
N SER A 75 0.98 -12.70 1.59
CA SER A 75 0.68 -13.91 0.82
C SER A 75 1.82 -14.31 -0.13
N LYS A 76 2.74 -13.39 -0.41
CA LYS A 76 3.90 -13.64 -1.27
C LYS A 76 5.08 -14.23 -0.50
N PHE A 77 5.03 -14.24 0.78
CA PHE A 77 6.04 -14.80 1.64
C PHE A 77 5.48 -16.00 2.39
#